data_f0e1d009a9ffbc94d9a3f5485f369052
#
_entry.id   f0e1d009a9ffbc94d9a3f5485f369052
#
_cell.length_a   1.000
_cell.length_b   1.000
_cell.length_c   1.000
_cell.angle_alpha   90.00
_cell.angle_beta   90.00
_cell.angle_gamma   90.00
#
_symmetry.space_group_name_H-M   'P 1'
#
loop_
_entity.id
_entity.type
_entity.pdbx_description
1 polymer ?
#
loop_
_entity_poly.entity_id
_entity_poly.type
_entity_poly.pdbx_seq_one_letter_code
_entity_poly.pdbx_strand_id
1 'polypeptide(L)'
;MKNIILTSYFNTLPDPQRSNYWEGDSIEIMQPLYDSVKNLGLSMIIFHDHLTECFKQKYTTDKITFKEYHPVYNILTERFYCYLEHLKVNRYDKVLCLDCSDTEVYRDPFPLIKDKVLIGSEKGKIGKSVFMHNWFSRAYGKTYYPDNNPLNCGILGGKYYMMLKLLTLFEKETLPMRGNVDMAVFNKLIYDGVEYTTGYPLHTEFWKEEGPDSGCYIKHK
;
A
#
# COMPACT_ATOMS: atom_id res chain seq x y z
N MET A 1 14.62 -13.17 -12.06
CA MET A 1 13.90 -12.99 -10.77
C MET A 1 12.48 -12.53 -11.09
N LYS A 2 11.57 -12.51 -10.11
CA LYS A 2 10.12 -12.31 -10.33
C LYS A 2 9.68 -10.98 -9.73
N ASN A 3 8.79 -10.23 -10.40
CA ASN A 3 8.11 -9.08 -9.83
C ASN A 3 6.92 -9.52 -8.98
N ILE A 4 6.54 -8.74 -7.96
CA ILE A 4 5.44 -9.09 -7.05
C ILE A 4 4.62 -7.87 -6.62
N ILE A 5 3.30 -8.04 -6.58
CA ILE A 5 2.37 -7.14 -5.91
C ILE A 5 2.05 -7.72 -4.54
N LEU A 6 2.09 -6.90 -3.51
CA LEU A 6 1.71 -7.23 -2.14
C LEU A 6 0.50 -6.38 -1.76
N THR A 7 -0.52 -7.00 -1.21
CA THR A 7 -1.71 -6.33 -0.68
C THR A 7 -2.22 -7.06 0.56
N SER A 8 -3.10 -6.43 1.33
CA SER A 8 -3.64 -7.02 2.55
C SER A 8 -5.14 -6.82 2.67
N TYR A 9 -5.82 -7.85 3.14
CA TYR A 9 -7.22 -7.87 3.49
C TYR A 9 -7.37 -8.37 4.93
N PHE A 10 -7.45 -7.45 5.87
CA PHE A 10 -7.59 -7.76 7.30
C PHE A 10 -8.97 -7.37 7.78
N ASN A 11 -9.66 -8.28 8.46
CA ASN A 11 -11.03 -8.11 8.91
C ASN A 11 -11.28 -8.44 10.39
N THR A 12 -10.26 -8.87 11.12
CA THR A 12 -10.37 -9.15 12.58
C THR A 12 -10.22 -7.89 13.43
N LEU A 13 -9.62 -6.83 12.90
CA LEU A 13 -9.54 -5.52 13.55
C LEU A 13 -10.31 -4.49 12.72
N PRO A 14 -10.90 -3.47 13.37
CA PRO A 14 -11.62 -2.42 12.64
C PRO A 14 -10.67 -1.56 11.81
N ASP A 15 -11.14 -1.06 10.67
CA ASP A 15 -10.48 0.00 9.94
C ASP A 15 -10.42 1.27 10.82
N PRO A 16 -9.24 1.74 11.22
CA PRO A 16 -9.13 2.86 12.14
C PRO A 16 -9.54 4.21 11.54
N GLN A 17 -9.76 4.29 10.23
CA GLN A 17 -10.27 5.49 9.56
C GLN A 17 -11.80 5.49 9.47
N ARG A 18 -12.42 4.32 9.28
CA ARG A 18 -13.85 4.16 9.06
C ARG A 18 -14.59 3.60 10.28
N SER A 19 -13.85 3.11 11.28
CA SER A 19 -14.39 2.48 12.51
C SER A 19 -15.33 1.31 12.22
N ASN A 20 -15.15 0.61 11.11
CA ASN A 20 -15.91 -0.57 10.71
C ASN A 20 -14.98 -1.76 10.45
N TYR A 21 -15.56 -2.96 10.49
CA TYR A 21 -14.89 -4.17 10.07
C TYR A 21 -15.23 -4.45 8.62
N TRP A 22 -14.28 -4.98 7.87
CA TRP A 22 -14.61 -5.55 6.57
C TRP A 22 -15.36 -6.86 6.76
N GLU A 23 -16.29 -7.16 5.85
CA GLU A 23 -17.00 -8.43 5.86
C GLU A 23 -16.03 -9.59 5.57
N GLY A 24 -16.26 -10.75 6.20
CA GLY A 24 -15.39 -11.92 6.14
C GLY A 24 -14.96 -12.30 4.72
N ASP A 25 -15.53 -13.32 4.13
CA ASP A 25 -15.20 -13.81 2.78
C ASP A 25 -15.82 -12.93 1.66
N SER A 26 -15.44 -11.66 1.56
CA SER A 26 -15.94 -10.76 0.51
C SER A 26 -14.88 -10.45 -0.54
N ILE A 27 -15.11 -10.91 -1.79
CA ILE A 27 -14.28 -10.53 -2.93
C ILE A 27 -14.58 -9.09 -3.37
N GLU A 28 -15.76 -8.59 -3.14
CA GLU A 28 -16.27 -7.32 -3.66
C GLU A 28 -15.37 -6.14 -3.27
N ILE A 29 -14.83 -6.18 -2.05
CA ILE A 29 -13.93 -5.14 -1.55
C ILE A 29 -12.61 -5.11 -2.32
N MET A 30 -12.06 -6.27 -2.64
CA MET A 30 -10.77 -6.38 -3.33
C MET A 30 -10.92 -6.67 -4.84
N GLN A 31 -12.15 -6.80 -5.34
CA GLN A 31 -12.43 -7.25 -6.71
C GLN A 31 -11.77 -6.37 -7.78
N PRO A 32 -11.79 -5.03 -7.71
CA PRO A 32 -11.15 -4.21 -8.73
C PRO A 32 -9.66 -4.49 -8.86
N LEU A 33 -8.94 -4.60 -7.74
CA LEU A 33 -7.52 -4.94 -7.73
C LEU A 33 -7.31 -6.39 -8.18
N TYR A 34 -8.07 -7.34 -7.65
CA TYR A 34 -7.94 -8.76 -7.97
C TYR A 34 -8.14 -9.01 -9.48
N ASP A 35 -9.24 -8.53 -10.05
CA ASP A 35 -9.56 -8.76 -11.46
C ASP A 35 -8.56 -8.07 -12.39
N SER A 36 -8.16 -6.86 -12.10
CA SER A 36 -7.18 -6.12 -12.90
C SER A 36 -5.81 -6.81 -12.91
N VAL A 37 -5.32 -7.23 -11.75
CA VAL A 37 -4.06 -7.97 -11.62
C VAL A 37 -4.11 -9.33 -12.34
N LYS A 38 -5.23 -10.05 -12.20
CA LYS A 38 -5.47 -11.33 -12.86
C LYS A 38 -5.49 -11.19 -14.38
N ASN A 39 -6.22 -10.19 -14.90
CA ASN A 39 -6.35 -9.93 -16.33
C ASN A 39 -5.01 -9.55 -16.97
N LEU A 40 -4.15 -8.83 -16.25
CA LEU A 40 -2.81 -8.49 -16.68
C LEU A 40 -1.80 -9.65 -16.50
N GLY A 41 -2.20 -10.73 -15.89
CA GLY A 41 -1.34 -11.88 -15.62
C GLY A 41 -0.17 -11.54 -14.68
N LEU A 42 -0.34 -10.58 -13.78
CA LEU A 42 0.67 -10.19 -12.80
C LEU A 42 0.64 -11.10 -11.56
N SER A 43 1.75 -11.17 -10.84
CA SER A 43 1.82 -11.96 -9.61
C SER A 43 1.47 -11.12 -8.39
N MET A 44 0.61 -11.65 -7.51
CA MET A 44 0.15 -10.98 -6.31
C MET A 44 0.07 -11.93 -5.11
N ILE A 45 0.41 -11.42 -3.93
CA ILE A 45 0.13 -12.07 -2.65
C ILE A 45 -0.85 -11.19 -1.88
N ILE A 46 -1.95 -11.80 -1.45
CA ILE A 46 -2.97 -11.17 -0.60
C ILE A 46 -2.75 -11.69 0.82
N PHE A 47 -2.28 -10.83 1.72
CA PHE A 47 -2.19 -11.16 3.14
C PHE A 47 -3.56 -11.03 3.77
N HIS A 48 -3.92 -11.97 4.64
CA HIS A 48 -5.22 -12.00 5.30
C HIS A 48 -5.09 -12.54 6.71
N ASP A 49 -6.08 -12.26 7.55
CA ASP A 49 -6.15 -12.73 8.93
C ASP A 49 -7.27 -13.74 9.18
N HIS A 50 -8.30 -13.78 8.34
CA HIS A 50 -9.46 -14.66 8.57
C HIS A 50 -10.28 -14.97 7.29
N LEU A 51 -9.62 -15.38 6.20
CA LEU A 51 -10.33 -15.90 5.02
C LEU A 51 -10.48 -17.43 5.13
N THR A 52 -11.67 -17.97 4.79
CA THR A 52 -11.90 -19.40 4.80
C THR A 52 -11.11 -20.14 3.72
N GLU A 53 -10.86 -21.43 3.93
CA GLU A 53 -10.19 -22.27 2.92
C GLU A 53 -10.99 -22.35 1.61
N CYS A 54 -12.32 -22.38 1.70
CA CYS A 54 -13.19 -22.39 0.52
C CYS A 54 -13.01 -21.13 -0.32
N PHE A 55 -12.96 -19.95 0.32
CA PHE A 55 -12.70 -18.69 -0.35
C PHE A 55 -11.32 -18.68 -1.01
N LYS A 56 -10.27 -19.04 -0.27
CA LYS A 56 -8.91 -19.09 -0.80
C LYS A 56 -8.77 -20.04 -1.97
N GLN A 57 -9.33 -21.23 -1.90
CA GLN A 57 -9.33 -22.21 -3.01
C GLN A 57 -10.02 -21.65 -4.26
N LYS A 58 -11.15 -20.97 -4.10
CA LYS A 58 -11.91 -20.38 -5.21
C LYS A 58 -11.13 -19.28 -5.94
N TYR A 59 -10.35 -18.47 -5.22
CA TYR A 59 -9.69 -17.29 -5.78
C TYR A 59 -8.17 -17.42 -5.95
N THR A 60 -7.55 -18.52 -5.51
CA THR A 60 -6.14 -18.80 -5.80
C THR A 60 -5.95 -19.15 -7.28
N THR A 61 -4.89 -18.60 -7.86
CA THR A 61 -4.45 -18.92 -9.24
C THR A 61 -2.96 -19.30 -9.22
N ASP A 62 -2.39 -19.59 -10.38
CA ASP A 62 -0.94 -19.79 -10.53
C ASP A 62 -0.11 -18.54 -10.18
N LYS A 63 -0.72 -17.36 -10.18
CA LYS A 63 -0.07 -16.06 -9.95
C LYS A 63 -0.58 -15.30 -8.74
N ILE A 64 -1.80 -15.56 -8.27
CA ILE A 64 -2.41 -14.90 -7.11
C ILE A 64 -2.55 -15.93 -5.98
N THR A 65 -1.93 -15.63 -4.85
CA THR A 65 -1.94 -16.50 -3.67
C THR A 65 -2.33 -15.74 -2.42
N PHE A 66 -2.86 -16.46 -1.44
CA PHE A 66 -3.23 -15.94 -0.13
C PHE A 66 -2.20 -16.37 0.90
N LYS A 67 -1.86 -15.48 1.83
CA LYS A 67 -0.94 -15.75 2.92
C LYS A 67 -1.49 -15.21 4.23
N GLU A 68 -1.52 -16.06 5.25
CA GLU A 68 -2.01 -15.68 6.57
C GLU A 68 -1.03 -14.77 7.31
N TYR A 69 -1.58 -13.75 7.97
CA TYR A 69 -0.88 -12.86 8.90
C TYR A 69 -1.92 -12.27 9.85
N HIS A 70 -1.63 -12.24 11.15
CA HIS A 70 -2.55 -11.72 12.16
C HIS A 70 -2.05 -10.37 12.70
N PRO A 71 -2.67 -9.24 12.30
CA PRO A 71 -2.36 -7.95 12.86
C PRO A 71 -2.80 -7.87 14.34
N VAL A 72 -2.03 -7.17 15.16
CA VAL A 72 -2.26 -7.11 16.61
C VAL A 72 -2.82 -5.76 17.06
N TYR A 73 -2.42 -4.67 16.41
CA TYR A 73 -2.74 -3.32 16.87
C TYR A 73 -3.47 -2.48 15.83
N ASN A 74 -3.04 -2.52 14.57
CA ASN A 74 -3.52 -1.61 13.55
C ASN A 74 -3.31 -2.15 12.14
N ILE A 75 -4.39 -2.43 11.42
CA ILE A 75 -4.35 -3.03 10.08
C ILE A 75 -3.63 -2.15 9.04
N LEU A 76 -3.69 -0.82 9.15
CA LEU A 76 -3.08 0.08 8.18
C LEU A 76 -1.56 0.17 8.33
N THR A 77 -1.06 0.14 9.56
CA THR A 77 0.38 0.16 9.84
C THR A 77 0.98 -1.23 9.69
N GLU A 78 0.34 -2.25 10.26
CA GLU A 78 0.88 -3.61 10.30
C GLU A 78 0.85 -4.34 8.95
N ARG A 79 0.06 -3.89 7.97
CA ARG A 79 0.18 -4.40 6.61
C ARG A 79 1.63 -4.29 6.07
N PHE A 80 2.35 -3.24 6.42
CA PHE A 80 3.73 -3.06 6.00
C PHE A 80 4.71 -3.97 6.76
N TYR A 81 4.37 -4.40 7.97
CA TYR A 81 5.15 -5.40 8.70
C TYR A 81 5.04 -6.77 8.05
N CYS A 82 3.84 -7.21 7.67
CA CYS A 82 3.69 -8.48 6.97
C CYS A 82 4.40 -8.48 5.60
N TYR A 83 4.40 -7.36 4.89
CA TYR A 83 5.18 -7.23 3.65
C TYR A 83 6.68 -7.33 3.93
N LEU A 84 7.17 -6.64 4.96
CA LEU A 84 8.57 -6.71 5.35
C LEU A 84 9.00 -8.12 5.76
N GLU A 85 8.23 -8.79 6.62
CA GLU A 85 8.52 -10.17 7.02
C GLU A 85 8.59 -11.11 5.81
N HIS A 86 7.67 -10.94 4.87
CA HIS A 86 7.69 -11.71 3.63
C HIS A 86 8.95 -11.42 2.80
N LEU A 87 9.35 -10.16 2.67
CA LEU A 87 10.52 -9.75 1.90
C LEU A 87 11.85 -10.15 2.58
N LYS A 88 11.90 -10.29 3.90
CA LYS A 88 13.10 -10.80 4.59
C LYS A 88 13.47 -12.22 4.17
N VAL A 89 12.50 -13.03 3.76
CA VAL A 89 12.72 -14.47 3.41
C VAL A 89 12.47 -14.79 1.93
N ASN A 90 11.93 -13.86 1.14
CA ASN A 90 11.68 -14.05 -0.29
C ASN A 90 12.27 -12.90 -1.09
N ARG A 91 12.99 -13.21 -2.17
CA ARG A 91 13.63 -12.22 -3.04
C ARG A 91 12.85 -12.02 -4.33
N TYR A 92 12.79 -10.78 -4.77
CA TYR A 92 12.15 -10.31 -6.01
C TYR A 92 13.06 -9.35 -6.78
N ASP A 93 12.73 -9.00 -8.01
CA ASP A 93 13.35 -7.89 -8.71
C ASP A 93 12.74 -6.57 -8.25
N LYS A 94 11.41 -6.53 -8.33
CA LYS A 94 10.61 -5.35 -8.05
C LYS A 94 9.41 -5.72 -7.19
N VAL A 95 9.06 -4.84 -6.28
CA VAL A 95 7.94 -4.99 -5.33
C VAL A 95 7.02 -3.80 -5.48
N LEU A 96 5.72 -4.05 -5.49
CA LEU A 96 4.69 -3.04 -5.47
C LEU A 96 3.66 -3.39 -4.38
N CYS A 97 3.49 -2.50 -3.42
CA CYS A 97 2.47 -2.61 -2.37
C CYS A 97 1.27 -1.74 -2.77
N LEU A 98 0.08 -2.32 -2.75
CA LEU A 98 -1.16 -1.65 -3.15
C LEU A 98 -2.25 -1.82 -2.09
N ASP A 99 -3.06 -0.79 -1.89
CA ASP A 99 -4.29 -0.89 -1.11
C ASP A 99 -5.27 -1.83 -1.83
N CYS A 100 -5.88 -2.77 -1.10
CA CYS A 100 -6.73 -3.78 -1.74
C CYS A 100 -8.10 -3.23 -2.18
N SER A 101 -8.64 -2.22 -1.51
CA SER A 101 -9.98 -1.69 -1.76
C SER A 101 -10.02 -0.48 -2.69
N ASP A 102 -8.92 0.26 -2.76
CA ASP A 102 -8.91 1.61 -3.35
C ASP A 102 -8.06 1.69 -4.61
N THR A 103 -7.49 0.56 -5.08
CA THR A 103 -6.64 0.53 -6.27
C THR A 103 -7.14 -0.43 -7.34
N GLU A 104 -6.85 -0.07 -8.59
CA GLU A 104 -7.09 -0.89 -9.77
C GLU A 104 -5.91 -0.71 -10.74
N VAL A 105 -5.39 -1.79 -11.31
CA VAL A 105 -4.20 -1.75 -12.18
C VAL A 105 -4.63 -1.80 -13.64
N TYR A 106 -4.38 -0.73 -14.38
CA TYR A 106 -4.75 -0.63 -15.79
C TYR A 106 -3.69 -1.16 -16.76
N ARG A 107 -2.41 -1.09 -16.35
CA ARG A 107 -1.25 -1.53 -17.15
C ARG A 107 -0.19 -2.07 -16.22
N ASP A 108 0.71 -2.94 -16.72
CA ASP A 108 1.85 -3.43 -15.94
C ASP A 108 2.71 -2.27 -15.42
N PRO A 109 2.73 -1.98 -14.10
CA PRO A 109 3.43 -0.84 -13.54
C PRO A 109 4.92 -1.11 -13.30
N PHE A 110 5.37 -2.35 -13.36
CA PHE A 110 6.76 -2.70 -13.07
C PHE A 110 7.80 -2.06 -13.99
N PRO A 111 7.53 -1.76 -15.28
CA PRO A 111 8.45 -0.98 -16.10
C PRO A 111 8.75 0.43 -15.56
N LEU A 112 7.85 1.03 -14.78
CA LEU A 112 8.05 2.35 -14.15
C LEU A 112 9.06 2.30 -12.99
N ILE A 113 9.24 1.15 -12.35
CA ILE A 113 10.18 0.97 -11.24
C ILE A 113 11.61 1.00 -11.77
N LYS A 114 12.34 2.06 -11.46
CA LYS A 114 13.75 2.30 -11.78
C LYS A 114 14.57 2.39 -10.47
N ASP A 115 15.35 3.45 -10.31
CA ASP A 115 16.23 3.67 -9.17
C ASP A 115 15.62 4.61 -8.10
N LYS A 116 14.31 4.81 -8.15
CA LYS A 116 13.53 5.62 -7.20
C LYS A 116 12.36 4.81 -6.64
N VAL A 117 11.92 5.17 -5.44
CA VAL A 117 10.68 4.65 -4.87
C VAL A 117 9.51 5.24 -5.64
N LEU A 118 8.54 4.42 -6.03
CA LEU A 118 7.24 4.87 -6.52
C LEU A 118 6.32 5.02 -5.32
N ILE A 119 5.62 6.15 -5.23
CA ILE A 119 4.63 6.39 -4.17
C ILE A 119 3.46 7.20 -4.71
N GLY A 120 2.26 6.89 -4.23
CA GLY A 120 1.07 7.68 -4.50
C GLY A 120 1.18 9.09 -3.93
N SER A 121 0.33 10.00 -4.38
CA SER A 121 0.23 11.36 -3.82
C SER A 121 -1.19 11.87 -3.87
N GLU A 122 -1.47 12.82 -2.99
CA GLU A 122 -2.74 13.53 -2.90
C GLU A 122 -2.56 15.00 -3.28
N LYS A 123 -3.66 15.66 -3.64
CA LYS A 123 -3.68 17.11 -3.85
C LYS A 123 -3.53 17.87 -2.52
N GLY A 124 -3.02 19.09 -2.65
CA GLY A 124 -2.95 20.03 -1.56
C GLY A 124 -1.61 20.02 -0.84
N LYS A 125 -1.62 20.51 0.40
CA LYS A 125 -0.43 20.66 1.23
C LYS A 125 -0.60 19.95 2.57
N ILE A 126 0.46 19.31 3.06
CA ILE A 126 0.46 18.63 4.37
C ILE A 126 -0.04 19.59 5.47
N GLY A 127 0.47 20.80 5.52
CA GLY A 127 0.09 21.79 6.54
C GLY A 127 -1.35 22.32 6.45
N LYS A 128 -2.05 22.03 5.34
CA LYS A 128 -3.47 22.39 5.15
C LYS A 128 -4.41 21.19 5.30
N SER A 129 -3.89 19.99 5.47
CA SER A 129 -4.66 18.76 5.65
C SER A 129 -4.86 18.45 7.12
N VAL A 130 -6.11 18.46 7.59
CA VAL A 130 -6.45 18.09 8.98
C VAL A 130 -6.03 16.65 9.27
N PHE A 131 -6.20 15.73 8.29
CA PHE A 131 -5.78 14.33 8.43
C PHE A 131 -4.27 14.22 8.63
N MET A 132 -3.48 14.86 7.77
CA MET A 132 -2.01 14.83 7.88
C MET A 132 -1.54 15.46 9.18
N HIS A 133 -2.15 16.59 9.59
CA HIS A 133 -1.84 17.20 10.88
C HIS A 133 -2.08 16.24 12.05
N ASN A 134 -3.22 15.57 12.07
CA ASN A 134 -3.57 14.60 13.12
C ASN A 134 -2.60 13.41 13.16
N TRP A 135 -2.24 12.85 11.99
CA TRP A 135 -1.28 11.75 11.91
C TRP A 135 0.12 12.16 12.33
N PHE A 136 0.60 13.31 11.87
CA PHE A 136 1.90 13.84 12.28
C PHE A 136 1.94 14.19 13.77
N SER A 137 0.89 14.80 14.31
CA SER A 137 0.78 15.10 15.74
C SER A 137 0.81 13.82 16.58
N ARG A 138 0.11 12.77 16.14
CA ARG A 138 0.10 11.46 16.80
C ARG A 138 1.47 10.78 16.74
N ALA A 139 2.14 10.84 15.58
CA ALA A 139 3.43 10.19 15.39
C ALA A 139 4.59 10.96 16.05
N TYR A 140 4.58 12.28 15.95
CA TYR A 140 5.77 13.10 16.25
C TYR A 140 5.48 14.35 17.11
N GLY A 141 4.25 14.59 17.52
CA GLY A 141 3.86 15.80 18.28
C GLY A 141 3.86 17.10 17.48
N LYS A 142 4.26 17.07 16.21
CA LYS A 142 4.30 18.25 15.31
C LYS A 142 4.21 17.82 13.85
N THR A 143 3.75 18.73 12.98
CA THR A 143 3.70 18.52 11.52
C THR A 143 5.07 18.78 10.89
N TYR A 144 5.53 17.87 10.05
CA TYR A 144 6.71 18.01 9.21
C TYR A 144 6.33 18.35 7.77
N TYR A 145 7.17 19.06 7.05
CA TYR A 145 7.04 19.38 5.62
C TYR A 145 5.69 19.99 5.23
N PRO A 146 5.23 21.07 5.94
CA PRO A 146 3.87 21.62 5.76
C PRO A 146 3.59 22.11 4.33
N ASP A 147 4.62 22.51 3.59
CA ASP A 147 4.52 23.05 2.23
C ASP A 147 4.60 21.98 1.14
N ASN A 148 4.85 20.72 1.52
CA ASN A 148 4.91 19.61 0.58
C ASN A 148 3.51 19.01 0.35
N ASN A 149 3.34 18.32 -0.78
CA ASN A 149 2.11 17.57 -1.05
C ASN A 149 2.09 16.29 -0.20
N PRO A 150 0.92 15.83 0.27
CA PRO A 150 0.84 14.54 0.94
C PRO A 150 1.19 13.41 -0.03
N LEU A 151 2.10 12.53 0.40
CA LEU A 151 2.36 11.26 -0.28
C LEU A 151 1.43 10.19 0.30
N ASN A 152 0.86 9.35 -0.55
CA ASN A 152 -0.10 8.33 -0.16
C ASN A 152 0.48 6.93 -0.36
N CYS A 153 0.63 6.20 0.74
CA CYS A 153 1.23 4.86 0.76
C CYS A 153 0.28 3.73 0.32
N GLY A 154 -0.91 4.05 -0.13
CA GLY A 154 -1.79 3.09 -0.83
C GLY A 154 -1.21 2.62 -2.17
N ILE A 155 -0.22 3.34 -2.70
CA ILE A 155 0.69 2.89 -3.77
C ILE A 155 2.10 3.10 -3.27
N LEU A 156 2.87 2.03 -3.13
CA LEU A 156 4.27 2.09 -2.72
C LEU A 156 5.07 1.01 -3.45
N GLY A 157 6.11 1.38 -4.19
CA GLY A 157 6.88 0.41 -4.96
C GLY A 157 8.34 0.77 -5.15
N GLY A 158 9.14 -0.22 -5.54
CA GLY A 158 10.56 -0.01 -5.78
C GLY A 158 11.30 -1.31 -6.14
N LYS A 159 12.59 -1.19 -6.42
CA LYS A 159 13.45 -2.37 -6.48
C LYS A 159 13.45 -3.06 -5.11
N TYR A 160 13.59 -4.37 -5.10
CA TYR A 160 13.52 -5.19 -3.88
C TYR A 160 14.33 -4.61 -2.71
N TYR A 161 15.60 -4.29 -2.93
CA TYR A 161 16.47 -3.79 -1.86
C TYR A 161 16.04 -2.41 -1.32
N MET A 162 15.43 -1.57 -2.16
CA MET A 162 14.91 -0.26 -1.76
C MET A 162 13.68 -0.44 -0.87
N MET A 163 12.77 -1.33 -1.27
CA MET A 163 11.58 -1.65 -0.49
C MET A 163 11.94 -2.30 0.85
N LEU A 164 12.87 -3.26 0.85
CA LEU A 164 13.36 -3.87 2.08
C LEU A 164 13.93 -2.82 3.05
N LYS A 165 14.77 -1.90 2.55
CA LYS A 165 15.34 -0.82 3.36
C LYS A 165 14.26 0.14 3.87
N LEU A 166 13.36 0.59 3.01
CA LEU A 166 12.30 1.54 3.38
C LEU A 166 11.34 0.96 4.41
N LEU A 167 10.90 -0.29 4.21
CA LEU A 167 10.01 -0.96 5.17
C LEU A 167 10.70 -1.28 6.49
N THR A 168 12.01 -1.56 6.48
CA THR A 168 12.78 -1.72 7.73
C THR A 168 12.86 -0.40 8.51
N LEU A 169 13.07 0.72 7.83
CA LEU A 169 13.04 2.04 8.48
C LEU A 169 11.62 2.36 9.01
N PHE A 170 10.60 2.06 8.23
CA PHE A 170 9.21 2.23 8.63
C PHE A 170 8.86 1.41 9.89
N GLU A 171 9.21 0.11 9.92
CA GLU A 171 9.01 -0.75 11.10
C GLU A 171 9.70 -0.15 12.33
N LYS A 172 10.96 0.26 12.20
CA LYS A 172 11.73 0.85 13.29
C LYS A 172 11.07 2.12 13.87
N GLU A 173 10.55 2.98 13.01
CA GLU A 173 9.89 4.23 13.42
C GLU A 173 8.52 3.95 14.08
N THR A 174 7.75 3.01 13.53
CA THR A 174 6.34 2.82 13.93
C THR A 174 6.14 1.86 15.10
N LEU A 175 7.04 0.90 15.34
CA LEU A 175 6.92 -0.07 16.44
C LEU A 175 6.65 0.57 17.82
N PRO A 176 7.29 1.68 18.23
CA PRO A 176 6.98 2.32 19.50
C PRO A 176 5.66 3.07 19.51
N MET A 177 5.07 3.39 18.34
CA MET A 177 3.89 4.27 18.24
C MET A 177 2.56 3.53 18.35
N ARG A 178 2.50 2.24 17.97
CA ARG A 178 1.31 1.35 18.04
C ARG A 178 0.00 1.97 17.56
N GLY A 179 0.02 2.83 16.52
CA GLY A 179 -1.14 3.56 16.07
C GLY A 179 -1.25 3.68 14.55
N ASN A 180 -2.31 4.35 14.10
CA ASN A 180 -2.47 4.73 12.69
C ASN A 180 -1.58 5.95 12.41
N VAL A 181 -0.38 5.71 11.91
CA VAL A 181 0.66 6.70 11.66
C VAL A 181 1.39 6.51 10.32
N ASP A 182 0.96 5.53 9.54
CA ASP A 182 1.63 5.10 8.31
C ASP A 182 1.88 6.26 7.34
N MET A 183 0.87 7.07 7.05
CA MET A 183 0.98 8.24 6.17
C MET A 183 2.01 9.25 6.68
N ALA A 184 2.00 9.58 7.99
CA ALA A 184 2.94 10.54 8.56
C ALA A 184 4.38 10.02 8.48
N VAL A 185 4.57 8.74 8.81
CA VAL A 185 5.90 8.13 8.82
C VAL A 185 6.47 8.00 7.42
N PHE A 186 5.70 7.52 6.43
CA PHE A 186 6.18 7.45 5.05
C PHE A 186 6.49 8.83 4.47
N ASN A 187 5.62 9.84 4.70
CA ASN A 187 5.91 11.21 4.27
C ASN A 187 7.22 11.71 4.87
N LYS A 188 7.43 11.51 6.17
CA LYS A 188 8.68 11.92 6.83
C LYS A 188 9.89 11.19 6.26
N LEU A 189 9.87 9.86 6.20
CA LEU A 189 11.01 9.07 5.71
C LEU A 189 11.39 9.43 4.27
N ILE A 190 10.41 9.66 3.40
CA ILE A 190 10.66 10.00 2.00
C ILE A 190 11.20 11.43 1.88
N TYR A 191 10.59 12.39 2.53
CA TYR A 191 11.06 13.78 2.48
C TYR A 191 12.39 14.00 3.24
N ASP A 192 12.77 13.12 4.16
CA ASP A 192 14.08 13.12 4.82
C ASP A 192 15.23 12.69 3.87
N GLY A 193 14.95 12.25 2.64
CA GLY A 193 16.02 11.99 1.65
C GLY A 193 15.90 10.70 0.85
N VAL A 194 14.74 10.06 0.79
CA VAL A 194 14.51 8.96 -0.14
C VAL A 194 14.12 9.51 -1.51
N GLU A 195 14.86 9.17 -2.55
CA GLU A 195 14.49 9.55 -3.92
C GLU A 195 13.18 8.82 -4.35
N TYR A 196 12.22 9.58 -4.86
CA TYR A 196 10.91 9.05 -5.22
C TYR A 196 10.38 9.61 -6.55
N THR A 197 9.37 8.94 -7.09
CA THR A 197 8.55 9.35 -8.22
C THR A 197 7.07 9.18 -7.84
N THR A 198 6.25 10.14 -8.20
CA THR A 198 4.80 10.15 -7.94
C THR A 198 4.03 10.80 -9.08
N GLY A 199 2.71 10.72 -9.05
CA GLY A 199 1.83 11.36 -10.03
C GLY A 199 1.80 10.66 -11.38
N TYR A 200 1.40 11.41 -12.41
CA TYR A 200 1.30 10.88 -13.77
C TYR A 200 2.67 10.42 -14.31
N PRO A 201 2.79 9.27 -15.01
CA PRO A 201 1.69 8.35 -15.37
C PRO A 201 1.45 7.22 -14.34
N LEU A 202 2.12 7.24 -13.18
CA LEU A 202 2.03 6.14 -12.20
C LEU A 202 0.57 5.91 -11.78
N HIS A 203 -0.11 6.95 -11.34
CA HIS A 203 -1.46 6.84 -10.83
C HIS A 203 -2.36 8.00 -11.23
N THR A 204 -3.67 7.76 -11.16
CA THR A 204 -4.71 8.78 -11.27
C THR A 204 -4.63 9.72 -10.07
N GLU A 205 -5.24 10.88 -10.22
CA GLU A 205 -5.34 11.80 -9.10
C GLU A 205 -6.27 11.23 -8.03
N PHE A 206 -5.81 11.19 -6.78
CA PHE A 206 -6.59 10.69 -5.65
C PHE A 206 -7.93 11.45 -5.53
N TRP A 207 -9.03 10.76 -5.29
CA TRP A 207 -10.43 11.22 -5.29
C TRP A 207 -10.98 11.58 -6.67
N LYS A 208 -10.30 11.26 -7.74
CA LYS A 208 -10.82 11.48 -9.09
C LYS A 208 -11.11 10.15 -9.76
N GLU A 209 -12.35 9.99 -10.20
CA GLU A 209 -12.74 8.83 -11.00
C GLU A 209 -12.22 8.98 -12.42
N GLU A 210 -11.16 8.25 -12.72
CA GLU A 210 -10.59 8.16 -14.05
C GLU A 210 -10.57 6.70 -14.49
N GLY A 211 -10.90 6.47 -15.76
CA GLY A 211 -10.89 5.14 -16.37
C GLY A 211 -9.53 4.75 -16.97
N PRO A 212 -9.46 3.58 -17.63
CA PRO A 212 -8.24 3.07 -18.27
C PRO A 212 -7.66 4.01 -19.33
N ASP A 213 -8.50 4.84 -19.93
CA ASP A 213 -8.11 5.80 -20.98
C ASP A 213 -7.37 7.03 -20.43
N SER A 214 -7.30 7.21 -19.12
CA SER A 214 -6.54 8.29 -18.47
C SER A 214 -5.04 8.31 -18.82
N GLY A 215 -4.51 7.19 -19.32
CA GLY A 215 -3.07 7.00 -19.55
C GLY A 215 -2.29 6.59 -18.30
N CYS A 216 -2.92 6.55 -17.13
CA CYS A 216 -2.30 6.09 -15.89
C CYS A 216 -2.14 4.56 -15.85
N TYR A 217 -1.19 4.10 -15.04
CA TYR A 217 -0.96 2.67 -14.80
C TYR A 217 -1.84 2.13 -13.68
N ILE A 218 -2.13 2.94 -12.67
CA ILE A 218 -2.89 2.55 -11.49
C ILE A 218 -3.96 3.61 -11.21
N LYS A 219 -5.20 3.18 -11.04
CA LYS A 219 -6.24 4.00 -10.41
C LYS A 219 -6.05 3.97 -8.90
N HIS A 220 -6.19 5.12 -8.28
CA HIS A 220 -6.18 5.25 -6.83
C HIS A 220 -7.26 6.25 -6.40
N LYS A 221 -8.17 5.79 -5.55
CA LYS A 221 -9.29 6.61 -5.03
C LYS A 221 -8.88 7.32 -3.75
#